data_532108f68a5b467a852f492ec1eee012
#
_entry.id   532108f68a5b467a852f492ec1eee012
#
_cell.length_a   1.000
_cell.length_b   1.000
_cell.length_c   1.000
_cell.angle_alpha   90.00
_cell.angle_beta   90.00
_cell.angle_gamma   90.00
#
_symmetry.space_group_name_H-M   'P 1'
#
loop_
_entity.id
_entity.type
_entity.pdbx_description
1 polymer ?
#
loop_
_entity_poly.entity_id
_entity_poly.type
_entity_poly.pdbx_seq_one_letter_code
_entity_poly.pdbx_strand_id
1 'polypeptide(L)'
;MDKLMATLKKIALEIAALRQDVEDLKRREIPAGLWKAWTPASYTGWSSLPSGGYYYLCIGNLVVIRIAMTAGTSNTNAASISLPFTAASTNATTGTNGYATDNGTGLTTASRWDIPASSSTINFY
;
A
#
# COMPACT_ATOMS: atom_id res chain seq x y z
N MET A 1 50.29 -27.42 6.64
CA MET A 1 49.95 -25.97 6.68
C MET A 1 49.14 -25.55 5.48
N ASP A 2 49.56 -25.91 4.28
CA ASP A 2 48.86 -25.47 3.04
C ASP A 2 47.42 -25.98 2.93
N LYS A 3 47.14 -27.23 3.36
CA LYS A 3 45.77 -27.77 3.38
C LYS A 3 44.85 -27.02 4.36
N LEU A 4 45.37 -26.64 5.52
CA LEU A 4 44.62 -25.89 6.52
C LEU A 4 44.27 -24.49 6.02
N MET A 5 45.23 -23.80 5.38
CA MET A 5 44.99 -22.47 4.79
C MET A 5 43.99 -22.51 3.65
N ALA A 6 44.03 -23.54 2.78
CA ALA A 6 43.06 -23.73 1.73
C ALA A 6 41.65 -23.99 2.31
N THR A 7 41.54 -24.78 3.38
CA THR A 7 40.26 -25.02 4.04
C THR A 7 39.71 -23.76 4.68
N LEU A 8 40.52 -22.97 5.37
CA LEU A 8 40.12 -21.69 5.98
C LEU A 8 39.64 -20.68 4.94
N LYS A 9 40.34 -20.59 3.79
CA LYS A 9 39.89 -19.74 2.68
C LYS A 9 38.53 -20.17 2.13
N LYS A 10 38.31 -21.48 1.99
CA LYS A 10 37.03 -22.02 1.54
C LYS A 10 35.90 -21.69 2.51
N ILE A 11 36.13 -21.88 3.81
CA ILE A 11 35.14 -21.53 4.86
C ILE A 11 34.84 -20.02 4.83
N ALA A 12 35.84 -19.16 4.70
CA ALA A 12 35.64 -17.72 4.61
C ALA A 12 34.78 -17.31 3.41
N LEU A 13 34.97 -17.95 2.24
CA LEU A 13 34.15 -17.71 1.03
C LEU A 13 32.71 -18.19 1.24
N GLU A 14 32.50 -19.33 1.87
CA GLU A 14 31.17 -19.85 2.18
C GLU A 14 30.43 -18.95 3.17
N ILE A 15 31.11 -18.43 4.19
CA ILE A 15 30.54 -17.45 5.13
C ILE A 15 30.14 -16.15 4.40
N ALA A 16 30.98 -15.65 3.50
CA ALA A 16 30.67 -14.46 2.71
C ALA A 16 29.44 -14.68 1.82
N ALA A 17 29.32 -15.83 1.17
CA ALA A 17 28.15 -16.19 0.37
C ALA A 17 26.88 -16.29 1.20
N LEU A 18 26.94 -16.93 2.38
CA LEU A 18 25.81 -17.01 3.32
C LEU A 18 25.37 -15.64 3.83
N ARG A 19 26.29 -14.73 4.12
CA ARG A 19 25.97 -13.35 4.50
C ARG A 19 25.24 -12.63 3.38
N GLN A 20 25.68 -12.80 2.14
CA GLN A 20 25.02 -12.21 0.99
C GLN A 20 23.59 -12.75 0.82
N ASP A 21 23.41 -14.06 0.95
CA ASP A 21 22.09 -14.69 0.88
C ASP A 21 21.14 -14.17 1.99
N VAL A 22 21.65 -14.01 3.21
CA VAL A 22 20.89 -13.45 4.33
C VAL A 22 20.48 -12.00 4.04
N GLU A 23 21.39 -11.17 3.51
CA GLU A 23 21.07 -9.79 3.14
C GLU A 23 20.02 -9.73 2.02
N ASP A 24 20.09 -10.60 1.03
CA ASP A 24 19.12 -10.70 -0.05
C ASP A 24 17.75 -11.15 0.46
N LEU A 25 17.70 -12.11 1.39
CA LEU A 25 16.47 -12.53 2.07
C LEU A 25 15.86 -11.40 2.89
N LYS A 26 16.66 -10.65 3.64
CA LYS A 26 16.19 -9.48 4.41
C LYS A 26 15.60 -8.40 3.51
N ARG A 27 16.13 -8.22 2.30
CA ARG A 27 15.57 -7.27 1.32
C ARG A 27 14.26 -7.76 0.73
N ARG A 28 14.03 -9.07 0.67
CA ARG A 28 12.79 -9.67 0.17
C ARG A 28 11.69 -9.72 1.24
N GLU A 29 12.06 -9.81 2.51
CA GLU A 29 11.09 -9.69 3.60
C GLU A 29 10.53 -8.27 3.62
N ILE A 30 9.21 -8.17 3.59
CA ILE A 30 8.50 -6.93 3.88
C ILE A 30 8.46 -6.84 5.41
N PRO A 31 9.32 -6.04 6.08
CA PRO A 31 9.30 -5.97 7.52
C PRO A 31 7.93 -5.53 8.01
N ALA A 32 7.41 -6.21 9.02
CA ALA A 32 6.24 -5.72 9.74
C ALA A 32 6.53 -4.28 10.21
N GLY A 33 5.70 -3.31 9.78
CA GLY A 33 5.89 -1.90 10.11
C GLY A 33 6.26 -0.98 8.95
N LEU A 34 6.38 -1.47 7.71
CA LEU A 34 6.57 -0.62 6.52
C LEU A 34 5.29 0.11 6.07
N TRP A 35 4.15 -0.17 6.68
CA TRP A 35 2.95 0.61 6.43
C TRP A 35 3.14 2.04 6.90
N LYS A 36 2.99 2.98 5.99
CA LYS A 36 3.02 4.40 6.28
C LYS A 36 1.60 4.92 6.38
N ALA A 37 1.29 5.60 7.47
CA ALA A 37 0.04 6.32 7.61
C ALA A 37 0.11 7.64 6.82
N TRP A 38 -1.02 8.05 6.22
CA TRP A 38 -1.17 9.38 5.65
C TRP A 38 -2.52 9.99 6.01
N THR A 39 -2.59 11.30 5.96
CA THR A 39 -3.86 12.02 6.05
C THR A 39 -4.13 12.62 4.68
N PRO A 40 -5.27 12.30 4.04
CA PRO A 40 -5.63 12.92 2.78
C PRO A 40 -5.64 14.45 2.89
N ALA A 41 -4.91 15.12 1.99
CA ALA A 41 -4.81 16.58 1.97
C ALA A 41 -6.09 17.24 1.40
N SER A 42 -6.83 16.50 0.56
CA SER A 42 -8.10 16.93 0.01
C SER A 42 -9.08 15.77 -0.08
N TYR A 43 -10.34 16.06 0.00
CA TYR A 43 -11.43 15.08 -0.11
C TYR A 43 -12.70 15.76 -0.65
N THR A 44 -13.57 14.97 -1.26
CA THR A 44 -14.92 15.38 -1.68
C THR A 44 -15.93 14.31 -1.32
N GLY A 45 -17.20 14.61 -1.35
CA GLY A 45 -18.27 13.65 -1.05
C GLY A 45 -18.64 13.56 0.44
N TRP A 46 -17.90 14.23 1.31
CA TRP A 46 -18.18 14.29 2.74
C TRP A 46 -18.10 15.70 3.27
N SER A 47 -18.85 15.97 4.35
CA SER A 47 -18.80 17.26 5.06
C SER A 47 -17.49 17.45 5.83
N SER A 48 -16.87 16.36 6.24
CA SER A 48 -15.53 16.30 6.83
C SER A 48 -14.85 15.03 6.41
N LEU A 49 -13.51 14.98 6.47
CA LEU A 49 -12.77 13.76 6.17
C LEU A 49 -13.28 12.60 7.05
N PRO A 50 -13.70 11.47 6.47
CA PRO A 50 -14.14 10.32 7.25
C PRO A 50 -13.08 9.87 8.25
N SER A 51 -13.50 9.56 9.47
CA SER A 51 -12.61 8.94 10.44
C SER A 51 -12.21 7.54 9.97
N GLY A 52 -11.00 7.12 10.32
CA GLY A 52 -10.50 5.81 9.93
C GLY A 52 -8.99 5.75 9.79
N GLY A 53 -8.51 4.69 9.19
CA GLY A 53 -7.11 4.47 8.92
C GLY A 53 -6.79 4.57 7.44
N TYR A 54 -5.80 5.35 7.09
CA TYR A 54 -5.27 5.52 5.75
C TYR A 54 -3.81 5.11 5.76
N TYR A 55 -3.48 4.00 5.10
CA TYR A 55 -2.14 3.43 5.08
C TYR A 55 -1.71 3.04 3.68
N TYR A 56 -0.44 3.15 3.39
CA TYR A 56 0.16 2.64 2.16
C TYR A 56 1.49 1.97 2.40
N LEU A 57 1.88 1.12 1.47
CA LEU A 57 3.13 0.38 1.45
C LEU A 57 3.68 0.38 0.04
N CYS A 58 4.97 0.69 -0.12
CA CYS A 58 5.66 0.64 -1.41
C CYS A 58 6.58 -0.59 -1.47
N ILE A 59 6.45 -1.35 -2.54
CA ILE A 59 7.31 -2.50 -2.85
C ILE A 59 7.83 -2.29 -4.28
N GLY A 60 9.02 -1.70 -4.41
CA GLY A 60 9.50 -1.27 -5.73
C GLY A 60 8.54 -0.27 -6.36
N ASN A 61 8.01 -0.60 -7.53
CA ASN A 61 7.02 0.22 -8.25
C ASN A 61 5.55 -0.12 -7.89
N LEU A 62 5.34 -1.09 -7.02
CA LEU A 62 4.00 -1.46 -6.55
C LEU A 62 3.66 -0.65 -5.30
N VAL A 63 2.48 -0.07 -5.29
CA VAL A 63 1.92 0.57 -4.10
C VAL A 63 0.68 -0.19 -3.66
N VAL A 64 0.67 -0.63 -2.43
CA VAL A 64 -0.48 -1.25 -1.78
C VAL A 64 -1.13 -0.22 -0.87
N ILE A 65 -2.43 -0.05 -0.99
CA ILE A 65 -3.21 0.93 -0.22
C ILE A 65 -4.18 0.17 0.67
N ARG A 66 -4.27 0.59 1.91
CA ARG A 66 -5.31 0.16 2.84
C ARG A 66 -6.06 1.38 3.36
N ILE A 67 -7.34 1.42 3.08
CA ILE A 67 -8.25 2.46 3.55
C ILE A 67 -9.38 1.78 4.33
N ALA A 68 -9.60 2.22 5.56
CA ALA A 68 -10.67 1.76 6.42
C ALA A 68 -11.39 2.98 6.98
N MET A 69 -12.41 3.44 6.29
CA MET A 69 -13.27 4.54 6.73
C MET A 69 -14.37 3.99 7.65
N THR A 70 -14.49 4.54 8.84
CA THR A 70 -15.43 4.06 9.86
C THR A 70 -16.64 4.96 10.06
N ALA A 71 -16.51 6.24 9.80
CA ALA A 71 -17.61 7.19 9.89
C ALA A 71 -17.36 8.40 9.02
N GLY A 72 -18.42 8.91 8.42
CA GLY A 72 -18.40 10.14 7.62
C GLY A 72 -19.83 10.55 7.30
N THR A 73 -20.05 11.84 7.10
CA THR A 73 -21.35 12.38 6.68
C THR A 73 -21.26 12.75 5.21
N SER A 74 -22.03 12.05 4.37
CA SER A 74 -22.12 12.33 2.95
C SER A 74 -22.72 13.72 2.70
N ASN A 75 -22.20 14.43 1.71
CA ASN A 75 -22.74 15.70 1.22
C ASN A 75 -23.37 15.60 -0.18
N THR A 76 -23.67 14.36 -0.62
CA THR A 76 -24.29 14.05 -1.92
C THR A 76 -23.41 14.28 -3.17
N ASN A 77 -22.18 14.77 -3.02
CA ASN A 77 -21.23 14.88 -4.12
C ASN A 77 -20.48 13.54 -4.35
N ALA A 78 -19.90 13.40 -5.53
CA ALA A 78 -19.01 12.27 -5.79
C ALA A 78 -17.87 12.22 -4.77
N ALA A 79 -17.61 11.05 -4.22
CA ALA A 79 -16.64 10.86 -3.15
C ALA A 79 -15.22 10.65 -3.71
N SER A 80 -14.26 11.37 -3.19
CA SER A 80 -12.84 11.18 -3.51
C SER A 80 -11.93 11.58 -2.36
N ILE A 81 -10.72 11.00 -2.32
CA ILE A 81 -9.65 11.41 -1.41
C ILE A 81 -8.32 11.52 -2.16
N SER A 82 -7.45 12.42 -1.71
CA SER A 82 -6.11 12.53 -2.25
C SER A 82 -5.20 11.42 -1.72
N LEU A 83 -4.32 10.94 -2.59
CA LEU A 83 -3.29 9.94 -2.31
C LEU A 83 -1.95 10.62 -2.03
N PRO A 84 -1.04 9.99 -1.27
CA PRO A 84 0.29 10.52 -1.00
C PRO A 84 1.29 10.31 -2.16
N PHE A 85 0.83 9.82 -3.30
CA PHE A 85 1.62 9.55 -4.51
C PHE A 85 0.76 9.77 -5.75
N THR A 86 1.43 9.84 -6.90
CA THR A 86 0.76 9.92 -8.21
C THR A 86 0.79 8.56 -8.90
N ALA A 87 -0.34 8.13 -9.44
CA ALA A 87 -0.43 6.88 -10.20
C ALA A 87 0.38 6.96 -11.51
N ALA A 88 0.79 5.79 -12.01
CA ALA A 88 1.49 5.71 -13.28
C ALA A 88 0.67 6.31 -14.43
N SER A 89 1.36 6.83 -15.45
CA SER A 89 0.74 7.51 -16.58
C SER A 89 0.03 6.58 -17.59
N THR A 90 0.27 5.28 -17.49
CA THR A 90 -0.15 4.34 -18.53
C THR A 90 -1.45 3.61 -18.27
N ASN A 91 -1.86 3.44 -17.01
CA ASN A 91 -3.05 2.66 -16.68
C ASN A 91 -3.83 3.26 -15.51
N ALA A 92 -5.14 3.36 -15.68
CA ALA A 92 -6.05 3.53 -14.56
C ALA A 92 -6.22 2.22 -13.79
N THR A 93 -6.34 2.31 -12.48
CA THR A 93 -6.61 1.14 -11.62
C THR A 93 -8.04 1.23 -11.11
N THR A 94 -8.76 0.13 -11.23
CA THR A 94 -10.17 0.04 -10.77
C THR A 94 -10.36 -1.17 -9.87
N GLY A 95 -11.35 -1.10 -9.01
CA GLY A 95 -11.71 -2.22 -8.16
C GLY A 95 -13.09 -2.05 -7.54
N THR A 96 -13.52 -3.09 -6.83
CA THR A 96 -14.75 -3.08 -6.06
C THR A 96 -14.44 -3.28 -4.59
N ASN A 97 -15.20 -2.62 -3.72
CA ASN A 97 -15.11 -2.83 -2.28
C ASN A 97 -15.97 -4.03 -1.87
N GLY A 98 -15.46 -4.83 -0.97
CA GLY A 98 -16.18 -5.99 -0.49
C GLY A 98 -17.32 -5.67 0.47
N TYR A 99 -17.31 -4.50 1.10
CA TYR A 99 -18.30 -4.13 2.10
C TYR A 99 -18.40 -2.62 2.27
N ALA A 100 -19.60 -2.08 2.17
CA ALA A 100 -19.93 -0.70 2.50
C ALA A 100 -21.27 -0.65 3.24
N THR A 101 -21.43 0.33 4.12
CA THR A 101 -22.69 0.55 4.84
C THR A 101 -23.13 2.01 4.70
N ASP A 102 -24.40 2.23 4.61
CA ASP A 102 -25.04 3.53 4.75
C ASP A 102 -25.89 3.54 6.01
N ASN A 103 -25.58 4.45 6.92
CA ASN A 103 -26.26 4.57 8.22
C ASN A 103 -26.43 3.24 8.97
N GLY A 104 -25.37 2.41 8.96
CA GLY A 104 -25.38 1.09 9.60
C GLY A 104 -26.05 -0.02 8.82
N THR A 105 -26.65 0.28 7.66
CA THR A 105 -27.27 -0.71 6.78
C THR A 105 -26.28 -1.12 5.70
N GLY A 106 -26.05 -2.43 5.54
CA GLY A 106 -25.20 -2.95 4.48
C GLY A 106 -25.74 -2.61 3.11
N LEU A 107 -24.91 -2.06 2.24
CA LEU A 107 -25.26 -1.81 0.85
C LEU A 107 -25.31 -3.15 0.08
N THR A 108 -26.37 -3.36 -0.65
CA THR A 108 -26.54 -4.54 -1.52
C THR A 108 -25.77 -4.44 -2.83
N THR A 109 -25.37 -3.23 -3.20
CA THR A 109 -24.55 -2.96 -4.39
C THR A 109 -23.09 -2.76 -3.97
N ALA A 110 -22.17 -3.49 -4.59
CA ALA A 110 -20.75 -3.32 -4.36
C ALA A 110 -20.33 -1.90 -4.79
N SER A 111 -19.71 -1.16 -3.88
CA SER A 111 -19.12 0.14 -4.23
C SER A 111 -17.90 -0.07 -5.13
N ARG A 112 -17.76 0.79 -6.11
CA ARG A 112 -16.64 0.82 -7.05
C ARG A 112 -15.68 1.94 -6.68
N TRP A 113 -14.41 1.73 -6.97
CA TRP A 113 -13.40 2.78 -6.88
C TRP A 113 -12.51 2.77 -8.13
N ASP A 114 -11.91 3.91 -8.43
CA ASP A 114 -10.88 4.02 -9.45
C ASP A 114 -9.78 5.01 -9.04
N ILE A 115 -8.60 4.81 -9.61
CA ILE A 115 -7.49 5.75 -9.59
C ILE A 115 -7.14 6.03 -11.06
N PRO A 116 -7.49 7.20 -11.60
CA PRO A 116 -7.16 7.55 -12.98
C PRO A 116 -5.65 7.57 -13.22
N ALA A 117 -5.24 7.29 -14.44
CA ALA A 117 -3.83 7.38 -14.82
C ALA A 117 -3.30 8.81 -14.57
N SER A 118 -2.06 8.91 -14.11
CA SER A 118 -1.41 10.19 -13.73
C SER A 118 -2.13 10.97 -12.63
N SER A 119 -3.08 10.36 -11.92
CA SER A 119 -3.82 10.99 -10.83
C SER A 119 -3.21 10.69 -9.48
N SER A 120 -3.36 11.63 -8.55
CA SER A 120 -3.10 11.46 -7.13
C SER A 120 -4.41 11.42 -6.32
N THR A 121 -5.49 10.94 -6.92
CA THR A 121 -6.82 10.88 -6.31
C THR A 121 -7.44 9.51 -6.53
N ILE A 122 -8.07 8.95 -5.50
CA ILE A 122 -8.96 7.80 -5.61
C ILE A 122 -10.40 8.27 -5.54
N ASN A 123 -11.23 7.81 -6.48
CA ASN A 123 -12.65 8.11 -6.57
C ASN A 123 -13.46 6.89 -6.09
N PHE A 124 -14.59 7.14 -5.47
CA PHE A 124 -15.54 6.12 -4.99
C PHE A 124 -16.92 6.35 -5.62
N TYR A 125 -17.58 5.25 -6.02
CA TYR A 125 -18.88 5.25 -6.68
C TYR A 125 -19.87 4.32 -5.99
#